data_727048a2dc701ca02777a933e6c059e5
#
_entry.id   727048a2dc701ca02777a933e6c059e5
#
_cell.length_a   1.000
_cell.length_b   1.000
_cell.length_c   1.000
_cell.angle_alpha   90.00
_cell.angle_beta   90.00
_cell.angle_gamma   90.00
#
_symmetry.space_group_name_H-M   'P 1'
#
loop_
_entity.id
_entity.type
_entity.pdbx_description
1 polymer ?
#
loop_
_entity_poly.entity_id
_entity_poly.type
_entity_poly.pdbx_seq_one_letter_code
_entity_poly.pdbx_strand_id
1 'polypeptide(L)'
;MAAIHSSPRLTLAMDLDRVEALSADLERIAEGREAGELMRALVGLFKARVPHYHWVGIYLLEAGELRLGPFAGAPSPHTRIALGQGICGAAASAGRAIIVPDVNTDERYLACSLTTRSEIVVPMLDGAMVLGEIDVDSDQPNAFNEHDQALLERAASLIAGAVGRAAKPPRWDAPELVGH
;
A
#
# COMPACT_ATOMS: atom_id res chain seq x y z
N MET A 1 -32.68 -37.16 -2.84
CA MET A 1 -31.88 -36.27 -1.96
C MET A 1 -30.64 -35.90 -2.75
N ALA A 2 -30.61 -34.72 -3.32
CA ALA A 2 -29.46 -34.22 -4.09
C ALA A 2 -28.52 -33.46 -3.14
N ALA A 3 -27.30 -33.96 -3.01
CA ALA A 3 -26.23 -33.28 -2.25
C ALA A 3 -25.82 -32.01 -3.00
N ILE A 4 -26.10 -30.87 -2.38
CA ILE A 4 -25.62 -29.59 -2.86
C ILE A 4 -24.07 -29.56 -2.61
N HIS A 5 -23.30 -29.76 -3.66
CA HIS A 5 -21.88 -29.49 -3.64
C HIS A 5 -21.70 -27.98 -3.49
N SER A 6 -21.47 -27.54 -2.25
CA SER A 6 -20.96 -26.20 -1.98
C SER A 6 -19.52 -26.15 -2.51
N SER A 7 -19.35 -25.56 -3.69
CA SER A 7 -18.01 -25.17 -4.15
C SER A 7 -17.39 -24.26 -3.09
N PRO A 8 -16.13 -24.49 -2.66
CA PRO A 8 -15.45 -23.56 -1.77
C PRO A 8 -15.37 -22.23 -2.53
N ARG A 9 -16.03 -21.19 -2.03
CA ARG A 9 -15.73 -19.82 -2.45
C ARG A 9 -14.27 -19.62 -2.12
N LEU A 10 -13.42 -19.49 -3.14
CA LEU A 10 -12.09 -18.97 -2.94
C LEU A 10 -12.26 -17.64 -2.20
N THR A 11 -11.91 -17.64 -0.93
CA THR A 11 -11.90 -16.44 -0.12
C THR A 11 -10.79 -15.57 -0.71
N LEU A 12 -11.13 -14.47 -1.37
CA LEU A 12 -10.17 -13.50 -1.92
C LEU A 12 -9.44 -12.74 -0.80
N ALA A 13 -9.91 -12.88 0.43
CA ALA A 13 -9.30 -12.28 1.61
C ALA A 13 -7.89 -12.84 1.86
N MET A 14 -6.99 -11.98 2.33
CA MET A 14 -5.68 -12.36 2.79
C MET A 14 -5.80 -13.33 3.99
N ASP A 15 -5.06 -14.43 3.96
CA ASP A 15 -4.92 -15.39 5.04
C ASP A 15 -3.46 -15.56 5.43
N LEU A 16 -3.21 -16.28 6.52
CA LEU A 16 -1.87 -16.45 7.09
C LEU A 16 -0.89 -17.12 6.12
N ASP A 17 -1.31 -18.20 5.44
CA ASP A 17 -0.45 -18.93 4.50
C ASP A 17 0.00 -18.04 3.35
N ARG A 18 -0.89 -17.17 2.90
CA ARG A 18 -0.63 -16.23 1.83
C ARG A 18 0.29 -15.09 2.28
N VAL A 19 0.11 -14.61 3.52
CA VAL A 19 1.04 -13.64 4.13
C VAL A 19 2.44 -14.22 4.23
N GLU A 20 2.59 -15.46 4.70
CA GLU A 20 3.89 -16.12 4.81
C GLU A 20 4.58 -16.26 3.45
N ALA A 21 3.85 -16.74 2.44
CA ALA A 21 4.38 -16.89 1.09
C ALA A 21 4.81 -15.54 0.47
N LEU A 22 3.98 -14.50 0.61
CA LEU A 22 4.31 -13.17 0.11
C LEU A 22 5.44 -12.52 0.91
N SER A 23 5.51 -12.72 2.23
CA SER A 23 6.60 -12.22 3.07
C SER A 23 7.95 -12.80 2.64
N ALA A 24 8.02 -14.08 2.29
CA ALA A 24 9.22 -14.68 1.73
C ALA A 24 9.62 -14.06 0.37
N ASP A 25 8.63 -13.71 -0.46
CA ASP A 25 8.86 -12.98 -1.70
C ASP A 25 9.37 -11.55 -1.45
N LEU A 26 8.82 -10.83 -0.44
CA LEU A 26 9.28 -9.49 -0.06
C LEU A 26 10.77 -9.50 0.35
N GLU A 27 11.17 -10.44 1.22
CA GLU A 27 12.58 -10.55 1.67
C GLU A 27 13.52 -10.78 0.48
N ARG A 28 13.20 -11.73 -0.38
CA ARG A 28 14.01 -12.04 -1.55
C ARG A 28 14.10 -10.86 -2.53
N ILE A 29 13.00 -10.11 -2.69
CA ILE A 29 12.97 -8.91 -3.52
C ILE A 29 13.81 -7.80 -2.89
N ALA A 30 13.83 -7.69 -1.57
CA ALA A 30 14.56 -6.62 -0.87
C ALA A 30 16.08 -6.82 -0.88
N GLU A 31 16.56 -8.06 -1.09
CA GLU A 31 17.99 -8.36 -1.09
C GLU A 31 18.75 -7.55 -2.16
N GLY A 32 19.70 -6.73 -1.70
CA GLY A 32 20.63 -5.99 -2.54
C GLY A 32 20.01 -4.86 -3.40
N ARG A 33 18.71 -4.58 -3.26
CA ARG A 33 18.07 -3.51 -4.03
C ARG A 33 18.19 -2.14 -3.35
N GLU A 34 18.41 -1.14 -4.18
CA GLU A 34 18.26 0.25 -3.82
C GLU A 34 16.77 0.60 -3.56
N ALA A 35 16.53 1.59 -2.70
CA ALA A 35 15.17 1.91 -2.24
C ALA A 35 14.16 2.15 -3.38
N GLY A 36 14.55 2.89 -4.43
CA GLY A 36 13.67 3.17 -5.56
C GLY A 36 13.31 1.91 -6.36
N GLU A 37 14.27 1.02 -6.59
CA GLU A 37 14.05 -0.27 -7.26
C GLU A 37 13.16 -1.20 -6.43
N LEU A 38 13.40 -1.22 -5.11
CA LEU A 38 12.58 -1.99 -4.17
C LEU A 38 11.12 -1.54 -4.21
N MET A 39 10.86 -0.24 -4.13
CA MET A 39 9.51 0.31 -4.18
C MET A 39 8.78 -0.09 -5.46
N ARG A 40 9.42 0.03 -6.64
CA ARG A 40 8.83 -0.41 -7.92
C ARG A 40 8.51 -1.91 -7.92
N ALA A 41 9.45 -2.72 -7.45
CA ALA A 41 9.28 -4.16 -7.43
C ALA A 41 8.14 -4.60 -6.49
N LEU A 42 7.99 -3.96 -5.33
CA LEU A 42 6.91 -4.25 -4.39
C LEU A 42 5.54 -3.81 -4.91
N VAL A 43 5.44 -2.64 -5.52
CA VAL A 43 4.20 -2.19 -6.19
C VAL A 43 3.78 -3.21 -7.26
N GLY A 44 4.72 -3.65 -8.10
CA GLY A 44 4.46 -4.67 -9.12
C GLY A 44 4.06 -6.02 -8.53
N LEU A 45 4.73 -6.48 -7.47
CA LEU A 45 4.39 -7.73 -6.78
C LEU A 45 2.96 -7.70 -6.22
N PHE A 46 2.61 -6.66 -5.47
CA PHE A 46 1.29 -6.54 -4.87
C PHE A 46 0.18 -6.51 -5.93
N LYS A 47 0.37 -5.70 -6.96
CA LYS A 47 -0.59 -5.62 -8.06
C LYS A 47 -0.79 -6.95 -8.79
N ALA A 48 0.29 -7.71 -8.99
CA ALA A 48 0.25 -8.99 -9.69
C ALA A 48 -0.28 -10.15 -8.83
N ARG A 49 -0.04 -10.13 -7.52
CA ARG A 49 -0.24 -11.29 -6.65
C ARG A 49 -1.42 -11.16 -5.69
N VAL A 50 -1.93 -9.94 -5.45
CA VAL A 50 -3.04 -9.70 -4.52
C VAL A 50 -4.25 -9.17 -5.27
N PRO A 51 -5.24 -10.03 -5.60
CA PRO A 51 -6.33 -9.68 -6.51
C PRO A 51 -7.23 -8.52 -6.05
N HIS A 52 -7.36 -8.31 -4.74
CA HIS A 52 -8.17 -7.22 -4.19
C HIS A 52 -7.40 -5.90 -4.03
N TYR A 53 -6.10 -5.85 -4.36
CA TYR A 53 -5.32 -4.62 -4.43
C TYR A 53 -5.51 -4.01 -5.83
N HIS A 54 -6.60 -3.24 -6.00
CA HIS A 54 -6.95 -2.67 -7.30
C HIS A 54 -6.05 -1.49 -7.68
N TRP A 55 -5.62 -0.75 -6.69
CA TRP A 55 -4.61 0.29 -6.81
C TRP A 55 -3.57 0.14 -5.69
N VAL A 56 -2.30 0.38 -6.00
CA VAL A 56 -1.20 0.35 -5.04
C VAL A 56 -0.27 1.50 -5.36
N GLY A 57 0.05 2.33 -4.39
CA GLY A 57 1.00 3.43 -4.54
C GLY A 57 1.90 3.59 -3.34
N ILE A 58 3.07 4.16 -3.56
CA ILE A 58 4.01 4.53 -2.51
C ILE A 58 4.23 6.02 -2.56
N TYR A 59 3.93 6.69 -1.44
CA TYR A 59 4.21 8.10 -1.24
C TYR A 59 5.45 8.28 -0.39
N LEU A 60 6.28 9.26 -0.71
CA LEU A 60 7.37 9.73 0.13
C LEU A 60 7.03 11.07 0.77
N LEU A 61 7.37 11.22 2.03
CA LEU A 61 7.17 12.47 2.76
C LEU A 61 8.33 13.41 2.49
N GLU A 62 8.08 14.51 1.79
CA GLU A 62 9.04 15.55 1.48
C GLU A 62 8.50 16.92 1.91
N ALA A 63 9.22 17.60 2.77
CA ALA A 63 8.87 18.97 3.23
C ALA A 63 7.43 19.12 3.76
N GLY A 64 6.90 18.08 4.43
CA GLY A 64 5.54 18.09 5.01
C GLY A 64 4.43 17.71 4.03
N GLU A 65 4.78 17.24 2.84
CA GLU A 65 3.86 16.81 1.79
C GLU A 65 4.21 15.39 1.33
N LEU A 66 3.21 14.52 1.24
CA LEU A 66 3.32 13.19 0.65
C LEU A 66 3.34 13.33 -0.86
N ARG A 67 4.34 12.76 -1.51
CA ARG A 67 4.52 12.78 -2.96
C ARG A 67 4.45 11.37 -3.51
N LEU A 68 3.55 11.16 -4.46
CA LEU A 68 3.39 9.88 -5.14
C LEU A 68 4.62 9.56 -5.98
N GLY A 69 5.24 8.42 -5.69
CA GLY A 69 6.30 7.80 -6.46
C GLY A 69 5.77 6.70 -7.37
N PRO A 70 6.25 5.44 -7.23
CA PRO A 70 5.77 4.33 -8.03
C PRO A 70 4.35 3.93 -7.61
N PHE A 71 3.51 3.65 -8.61
CA PHE A 71 2.15 3.17 -8.40
C PHE A 71 1.72 2.20 -9.50
N ALA A 72 0.69 1.40 -9.25
CA ALA A 72 0.04 0.53 -10.22
C ALA A 72 -1.47 0.62 -10.09
N GLY A 73 -2.15 0.83 -11.19
CA GLY A 73 -3.59 1.08 -11.28
C GLY A 73 -3.91 2.30 -12.11
N ALA A 74 -5.13 2.82 -12.00
CA ALA A 74 -5.53 4.04 -12.70
C ALA A 74 -4.73 5.26 -12.18
N PRO A 75 -4.44 6.25 -13.02
CA PRO A 75 -3.81 7.48 -12.56
C PRO A 75 -4.63 8.17 -11.46
N SER A 76 -3.97 8.56 -10.36
CA SER A 76 -4.60 9.30 -9.28
C SER A 76 -4.48 10.81 -9.51
N PRO A 77 -5.52 11.61 -9.22
CA PRO A 77 -5.42 13.07 -9.19
C PRO A 77 -4.62 13.58 -7.99
N HIS A 78 -4.48 12.77 -6.94
CA HIS A 78 -3.81 13.13 -5.69
C HIS A 78 -2.35 12.68 -5.70
N THR A 79 -1.53 13.34 -6.51
CA THR A 79 -0.08 13.07 -6.59
C THR A 79 0.72 13.76 -5.48
N ARG A 80 0.07 14.67 -4.74
CA ARG A 80 0.59 15.42 -3.60
C ARG A 80 -0.50 15.57 -2.55
N ILE A 81 -0.19 15.21 -1.31
CA ILE A 81 -1.14 15.22 -0.19
C ILE A 81 -0.46 15.85 1.03
N ALA A 82 -1.06 16.90 1.58
CA ALA A 82 -0.55 17.51 2.80
C ALA A 82 -0.77 16.60 4.02
N LEU A 83 0.11 16.66 5.02
CA LEU A 83 -0.10 15.99 6.30
C LEU A 83 -1.45 16.40 6.91
N GLY A 84 -2.18 15.41 7.42
CA GLY A 84 -3.52 15.60 7.98
C GLY A 84 -4.65 15.68 6.95
N GLN A 85 -4.34 15.71 5.65
CA GLN A 85 -5.34 15.74 4.58
C GLN A 85 -5.64 14.31 4.09
N GLY A 86 -6.91 13.97 4.04
CA GLY A 86 -7.33 12.64 3.59
C GLY A 86 -6.98 11.52 4.58
N ILE A 87 -7.19 10.28 4.17
CA ILE A 87 -6.82 9.09 4.93
C ILE A 87 -5.29 8.95 4.96
N CYS A 88 -4.64 9.13 3.82
CA CYS A 88 -3.18 9.15 3.66
C CYS A 88 -2.51 10.17 4.59
N GLY A 89 -2.89 11.45 4.53
CA GLY A 89 -2.31 12.47 5.41
C GLY A 89 -2.61 12.23 6.89
N ALA A 90 -3.75 11.62 7.23
CA ALA A 90 -4.08 11.23 8.60
C ALA A 90 -3.20 10.07 9.10
N ALA A 91 -2.95 9.04 8.27
CA ALA A 91 -2.07 7.92 8.60
C ALA A 91 -0.63 8.39 8.81
N ALA A 92 -0.11 9.21 7.90
CA ALA A 92 1.22 9.80 8.02
C ALA A 92 1.36 10.66 9.29
N SER A 93 0.36 11.51 9.59
CA SER A 93 0.38 12.34 10.80
C SER A 93 0.32 11.52 12.08
N ALA A 94 -0.42 10.40 12.08
CA ALA A 94 -0.57 9.53 13.23
C ALA A 94 0.59 8.53 13.40
N GLY A 95 1.39 8.29 12.36
CA GLY A 95 2.46 7.30 12.34
C GLY A 95 1.96 5.87 12.57
N ARG A 96 0.74 5.55 12.14
CA ARG A 96 0.11 4.23 12.30
C ARG A 96 -0.80 3.90 11.13
N ALA A 97 -0.94 2.60 10.87
CA ALA A 97 -1.83 2.12 9.83
C ALA A 97 -3.30 2.53 10.07
N ILE A 98 -4.01 2.79 8.97
CA ILE A 98 -5.44 3.05 8.96
C ILE A 98 -6.08 2.12 7.94
N ILE A 99 -7.12 1.38 8.36
CA ILE A 99 -7.98 0.58 7.49
C ILE A 99 -9.36 1.25 7.47
N VAL A 100 -9.86 1.55 6.28
CA VAL A 100 -11.20 2.10 6.06
C VAL A 100 -12.05 1.07 5.33
N PRO A 101 -13.03 0.44 5.99
CA PRO A 101 -13.86 -0.61 5.39
C PRO A 101 -14.77 -0.13 4.27
N ASP A 102 -15.26 1.11 4.34
CA ASP A 102 -16.02 1.77 3.27
C ASP A 102 -15.69 3.27 3.27
N VAL A 103 -14.95 3.69 2.24
CA VAL A 103 -14.49 5.09 2.09
C VAL A 103 -15.64 6.09 1.99
N ASN A 104 -16.82 5.66 1.54
CA ASN A 104 -17.99 6.54 1.43
C ASN A 104 -18.57 6.95 2.80
N THR A 105 -18.15 6.28 3.86
CA THR A 105 -18.58 6.58 5.23
C THR A 105 -17.52 7.32 6.04
N ASP A 106 -16.34 7.56 5.47
CA ASP A 106 -15.25 8.27 6.14
C ASP A 106 -15.16 9.71 5.64
N GLU A 107 -15.42 10.68 6.51
CA GLU A 107 -15.41 12.11 6.19
C GLU A 107 -14.02 12.62 5.72
N ARG A 108 -12.96 11.88 6.00
CA ARG A 108 -11.59 12.23 5.57
C ARG A 108 -11.30 11.83 4.13
N TYR A 109 -12.13 10.96 3.54
CA TYR A 109 -11.83 10.39 2.23
C TYR A 109 -11.65 11.45 1.15
N LEU A 110 -10.49 11.42 0.50
CA LEU A 110 -10.23 12.14 -0.75
C LEU A 110 -10.42 11.18 -1.91
N ALA A 111 -11.42 11.41 -2.74
CA ALA A 111 -11.76 10.50 -3.83
C ALA A 111 -10.61 10.37 -4.84
N CYS A 112 -9.79 9.33 -4.71
CA CYS A 112 -8.72 8.98 -5.65
C CYS A 112 -9.27 8.33 -6.91
N SER A 113 -10.40 7.61 -6.77
CA SER A 113 -11.12 6.94 -7.86
C SER A 113 -12.61 6.91 -7.55
N LEU A 114 -13.44 6.84 -8.61
CA LEU A 114 -14.90 6.66 -8.46
C LEU A 114 -15.29 5.23 -8.06
N THR A 115 -14.38 4.27 -8.19
CA THR A 115 -14.63 2.85 -7.92
C THR A 115 -14.12 2.40 -6.56
N THR A 116 -13.22 3.14 -5.92
CA THR A 116 -12.68 2.78 -4.60
C THR A 116 -13.79 2.65 -3.56
N ARG A 117 -13.79 1.53 -2.83
CA ARG A 117 -14.76 1.23 -1.78
C ARG A 117 -14.10 1.03 -0.42
N SER A 118 -12.88 0.52 -0.36
CA SER A 118 -12.10 0.41 0.87
C SER A 118 -10.64 0.77 0.61
N GLU A 119 -9.96 1.17 1.67
CA GLU A 119 -8.58 1.68 1.61
C GLU A 119 -7.79 1.21 2.84
N ILE A 120 -6.52 0.89 2.64
CA ILE A 120 -5.55 0.67 3.72
C ILE A 120 -4.30 1.51 3.45
N VAL A 121 -3.90 2.27 4.44
CA VAL A 121 -2.67 3.09 4.40
C VAL A 121 -1.73 2.66 5.51
N VAL A 122 -0.48 2.39 5.17
CA VAL A 122 0.54 1.91 6.12
C VAL A 122 1.77 2.82 6.05
N PRO A 123 2.10 3.57 7.10
CA PRO A 123 3.28 4.42 7.15
C PRO A 123 4.59 3.62 7.13
N MET A 124 5.59 4.16 6.45
CA MET A 124 6.99 3.70 6.48
C MET A 124 7.73 4.50 7.56
N LEU A 125 8.26 3.81 8.58
CA LEU A 125 8.82 4.44 9.77
C LEU A 125 10.33 4.17 9.90
N ASP A 126 11.09 5.21 10.23
CA ASP A 126 12.45 5.12 10.77
C ASP A 126 12.42 5.62 12.22
N GLY A 127 12.38 4.69 13.18
CA GLY A 127 12.06 5.01 14.56
C GLY A 127 10.67 5.66 14.68
N ALA A 128 10.62 6.90 15.15
CA ALA A 128 9.39 7.68 15.23
C ALA A 128 9.14 8.57 14.01
N MET A 129 10.08 8.61 13.06
CA MET A 129 9.99 9.47 11.88
C MET A 129 9.24 8.75 10.75
N VAL A 130 8.22 9.42 10.21
CA VAL A 130 7.52 8.96 9.01
C VAL A 130 8.32 9.36 7.78
N LEU A 131 8.70 8.38 6.95
CA LEU A 131 9.41 8.57 5.68
C LEU A 131 8.46 8.66 4.48
N GLY A 132 7.24 8.16 4.65
CA GLY A 132 6.22 8.05 3.64
C GLY A 132 5.20 6.99 4.01
N GLU A 133 4.51 6.43 3.02
CA GLU A 133 3.49 5.40 3.24
C GLU A 133 3.27 4.52 2.02
N ILE A 134 2.69 3.35 2.26
CA ILE A 134 2.10 2.49 1.24
C ILE A 134 0.59 2.69 1.34
N ASP A 135 -0.02 3.02 0.21
CA ASP A 135 -1.46 3.22 0.07
C ASP A 135 -2.03 2.18 -0.89
N VAL A 136 -3.11 1.52 -0.50
CA VAL A 136 -3.77 0.47 -1.28
C VAL A 136 -5.27 0.66 -1.28
N ASP A 137 -5.84 0.75 -2.48
CA ASP A 137 -7.27 0.85 -2.71
C ASP A 137 -7.88 -0.46 -3.23
N SER A 138 -9.11 -0.72 -2.81
CA SER A 138 -9.94 -1.79 -3.37
C SER A 138 -11.31 -1.27 -3.83
N ASP A 139 -11.78 -1.81 -4.96
CA ASP A 139 -13.14 -1.59 -5.47
C ASP A 139 -14.19 -2.40 -4.69
N GLN A 140 -13.75 -3.18 -3.70
CA GLN A 140 -14.60 -3.99 -2.83
C GLN A 140 -14.68 -3.34 -1.44
N PRO A 141 -15.86 -3.24 -0.83
CA PRO A 141 -15.95 -2.82 0.56
C PRO A 141 -15.37 -3.90 1.47
N ASN A 142 -14.80 -3.48 2.60
CA ASN A 142 -14.25 -4.37 3.63
C ASN A 142 -13.23 -5.39 3.07
N ALA A 143 -12.38 -4.92 2.12
CA ALA A 143 -11.42 -5.80 1.45
C ALA A 143 -10.18 -6.12 2.30
N PHE A 144 -9.87 -5.30 3.30
CA PHE A 144 -8.63 -5.39 4.07
C PHE A 144 -8.87 -5.91 5.50
N ASN A 145 -7.95 -6.73 5.98
CA ASN A 145 -7.94 -7.29 7.33
C ASN A 145 -6.55 -7.17 7.98
N GLU A 146 -6.38 -7.74 9.19
CA GLU A 146 -5.10 -7.74 9.90
C GLU A 146 -3.94 -8.42 9.15
N HIS A 147 -4.23 -9.36 8.28
CA HIS A 147 -3.21 -10.05 7.47
C HIS A 147 -2.70 -9.14 6.34
N ASP A 148 -3.58 -8.35 5.71
CA ASP A 148 -3.17 -7.31 4.76
C ASP A 148 -2.29 -6.27 5.45
N GLN A 149 -2.70 -5.82 6.63
CA GLN A 149 -1.92 -4.86 7.42
C GLN A 149 -0.54 -5.42 7.75
N ALA A 150 -0.44 -6.64 8.27
CA ALA A 150 0.84 -7.24 8.64
C ALA A 150 1.79 -7.38 7.43
N LEU A 151 1.27 -7.77 6.27
CA LEU A 151 2.04 -7.86 5.04
C LEU A 151 2.57 -6.49 4.60
N LEU A 152 1.72 -5.46 4.60
CA LEU A 152 2.10 -4.11 4.20
C LEU A 152 3.04 -3.46 5.21
N GLU A 153 2.89 -3.70 6.52
CA GLU A 153 3.83 -3.25 7.56
C GLU A 153 5.21 -3.89 7.36
N ARG A 154 5.27 -5.17 6.97
CA ARG A 154 6.53 -5.80 6.62
C ARG A 154 7.19 -5.15 5.42
N ALA A 155 6.44 -4.89 4.35
CA ALA A 155 6.93 -4.19 3.18
C ALA A 155 7.41 -2.76 3.52
N ALA A 156 6.63 -2.02 4.31
CA ALA A 156 6.96 -0.68 4.78
C ALA A 156 8.29 -0.66 5.56
N SER A 157 8.52 -1.64 6.43
CA SER A 157 9.77 -1.80 7.18
C SER A 157 10.98 -2.05 6.26
N LEU A 158 10.83 -2.90 5.25
CA LEU A 158 11.90 -3.19 4.27
C LEU A 158 12.26 -1.93 3.45
N ILE A 159 11.25 -1.18 3.01
CA ILE A 159 11.46 0.08 2.28
C ILE A 159 12.12 1.11 3.19
N ALA A 160 11.62 1.30 4.41
CA ALA A 160 12.20 2.24 5.37
C ALA A 160 13.68 1.94 5.63
N GLY A 161 14.03 0.66 5.83
CA GLY A 161 15.42 0.24 5.97
C GLY A 161 16.28 0.52 4.72
N ALA A 162 15.73 0.38 3.51
CA ALA A 162 16.43 0.70 2.28
C ALA A 162 16.63 2.21 2.11
N VAL A 163 15.61 3.02 2.44
CA VAL A 163 15.70 4.49 2.43
C VAL A 163 16.72 4.99 3.43
N GLY A 164 16.74 4.43 4.65
CA GLY A 164 17.71 4.81 5.69
C GLY A 164 19.16 4.48 5.34
N ARG A 165 19.40 3.48 4.50
CA ARG A 165 20.76 3.14 4.00
C ARG A 165 21.18 3.94 2.76
N ALA A 166 20.24 4.60 2.09
CA ALA A 166 20.54 5.33 0.87
C ALA A 166 21.33 6.60 1.15
N ALA A 167 22.38 6.88 0.36
CA ALA A 167 23.13 8.13 0.44
C ALA A 167 22.24 9.35 0.10
N LYS A 168 21.24 9.14 -0.74
CA LYS A 168 20.14 10.07 -1.01
C LYS A 168 18.83 9.28 -1.08
N PRO A 169 17.78 9.71 -0.37
CA PRO A 169 16.46 9.09 -0.53
C PRO A 169 16.02 9.21 -2.00
N PRO A 170 15.28 8.22 -2.51
CA PRO A 170 14.74 8.30 -3.86
C PRO A 170 13.77 9.49 -3.96
N ARG A 171 13.73 10.09 -5.14
CA ARG A 171 12.82 11.19 -5.46
C ARG A 171 12.15 10.94 -6.78
N TRP A 172 10.92 11.36 -6.88
CA TRP A 172 10.16 11.33 -8.12
C TRP A 172 9.69 12.75 -8.46
N ASP A 173 10.11 13.26 -9.63
CA ASP A 173 9.64 14.55 -10.14
C ASP A 173 8.17 14.45 -10.60
N ALA A 174 7.74 13.24 -10.98
CA ALA A 174 6.36 12.88 -11.32
C ALA A 174 6.06 11.44 -10.88
N PRO A 175 4.78 11.08 -10.67
CA PRO A 175 4.37 9.71 -10.41
C PRO A 175 4.85 8.74 -11.48
N GLU A 176 5.28 7.55 -11.06
CA GLU A 176 5.78 6.52 -11.95
C GLU A 176 4.83 5.32 -12.00
N LEU A 177 4.19 5.12 -13.16
CA LEU A 177 3.35 3.95 -13.39
C LEU A 177 4.22 2.71 -13.55
N VAL A 178 4.06 1.76 -12.64
CA VAL A 178 4.70 0.44 -12.75
C VAL A 178 3.87 -0.40 -13.73
N GLY A 179 4.49 -0.80 -14.83
CA GLY A 179 3.87 -1.62 -15.87
C GLY A 179 3.50 -3.02 -15.38
N HIS A 180 2.58 -3.64 -16.11
CA HIS A 180 2.07 -5.01 -15.86
C HIS A 180 3.10 -6.05 -16.29
#